data_163802aafb01da06f88d547aaebcf5a5
#
_entry.id   163802aafb01da06f88d547aaebcf5a5
#
_cell.length_a   1.000
_cell.length_b   1.000
_cell.length_c   1.000
_cell.angle_alpha   90.00
_cell.angle_beta   90.00
_cell.angle_gamma   90.00
#
_symmetry.space_group_name_H-M   'P 1'
#
loop_
_entity.id
_entity.type
_entity.pdbx_description
1 polymer ?
#
loop_
_entity_poly.entity_id
_entity_poly.type
_entity_poly.pdbx_seq_one_letter_code
_entity_poly.pdbx_strand_id
1 'polypeptide(L)'
;MGKDMLNTMKYISTVQFSGLINWSVQYLNDSKIAFNKAYPMMPIGEFLKRNKTTVIIQDGVKYKRVTIKIHNGGVVTRDEVKGENIGTKKQFRVESGQFIISKIDARNGAMGIIPNELDGAVVTPDFLSFDIDTTKVNPKYLVLVCTTGQFVEFCHSCSSGTTNRQRINESQFLNIKIPVPSLEKQNELIEEYCKQILSSNKLLEKAKLEEKSIQQYILAKLGVKLPVDIISQKKKKSNLISCVSYKDVERWDMWSKEYYIDTLLNKSTYPVSRLGSLAF
;
A
#
# COMPACT_ATOMS: atom_id res chain seq x y z
N MET A 1 12.13 -29.87 -42.84
CA MET A 1 12.40 -30.42 -41.49
C MET A 1 13.44 -29.61 -40.70
N GLY A 2 13.44 -28.30 -40.76
CA GLY A 2 14.47 -27.46 -40.14
C GLY A 2 13.97 -26.23 -39.34
N LYS A 3 12.66 -25.98 -39.28
CA LYS A 3 12.10 -24.82 -38.60
C LYS A 3 11.53 -25.09 -37.19
N ASP A 4 11.26 -26.33 -36.85
CA ASP A 4 10.63 -26.67 -35.55
C ASP A 4 11.67 -26.97 -34.44
N MET A 5 12.95 -27.21 -34.79
CA MET A 5 14.00 -27.39 -33.77
C MET A 5 14.44 -26.09 -33.08
N LEU A 6 14.24 -24.92 -33.73
CA LEU A 6 14.62 -23.63 -33.15
C LEU A 6 13.60 -23.09 -32.09
N ASN A 7 12.39 -23.65 -32.08
CA ASN A 7 11.37 -23.20 -31.12
C ASN A 7 11.43 -23.94 -29.78
N THR A 8 12.10 -25.08 -29.71
CA THR A 8 12.28 -25.85 -28.45
C THR A 8 13.43 -25.34 -27.58
N MET A 9 14.33 -24.50 -28.11
CA MET A 9 15.44 -23.90 -27.34
C MET A 9 15.00 -22.69 -26.48
N LYS A 10 13.75 -22.28 -26.49
CA LYS A 10 13.26 -21.12 -25.78
C LYS A 10 13.23 -21.30 -24.24
N TYR A 11 13.42 -22.54 -23.76
CA TYR A 11 13.38 -22.91 -22.34
C TYR A 11 14.76 -23.26 -21.75
N ILE A 12 15.81 -23.18 -22.54
CA ILE A 12 17.18 -23.45 -22.08
C ILE A 12 17.95 -22.12 -22.16
N SER A 13 18.38 -21.60 -21.02
CA SER A 13 19.31 -20.49 -20.94
C SER A 13 20.61 -20.94 -20.27
N THR A 14 21.75 -20.57 -20.86
CA THR A 14 23.06 -20.84 -20.31
C THR A 14 23.62 -19.56 -19.70
N VAL A 15 24.17 -19.66 -18.49
CA VAL A 15 24.82 -18.56 -17.78
C VAL A 15 26.21 -18.99 -17.42
N GLN A 16 27.21 -18.12 -17.59
CA GLN A 16 28.57 -18.41 -17.15
C GLN A 16 28.60 -18.50 -15.62
N PHE A 17 29.29 -19.53 -15.12
CA PHE A 17 29.40 -19.78 -13.67
C PHE A 17 29.97 -18.59 -12.91
N SER A 18 30.95 -17.88 -13.46
CA SER A 18 31.54 -16.68 -12.89
C SER A 18 30.57 -15.48 -12.77
N GLY A 19 29.48 -15.50 -13.53
CA GLY A 19 28.40 -14.49 -13.48
C GLY A 19 27.21 -14.89 -12.63
N LEU A 20 27.25 -16.07 -11.98
CA LEU A 20 26.14 -16.61 -11.23
C LEU A 20 26.12 -16.03 -9.81
N ILE A 21 25.39 -14.93 -9.62
CA ILE A 21 25.24 -14.27 -8.31
C ILE A 21 24.20 -15.00 -7.45
N ASN A 22 23.24 -15.68 -8.09
CA ASN A 22 22.18 -16.43 -7.44
C ASN A 22 21.80 -17.67 -8.27
N TRP A 23 21.64 -18.82 -7.60
CA TRP A 23 21.27 -20.10 -8.22
C TRP A 23 19.75 -20.25 -8.46
N SER A 24 18.95 -19.26 -8.06
CA SER A 24 17.51 -19.30 -8.30
C SER A 24 17.20 -19.19 -9.79
N VAL A 25 16.48 -20.17 -10.32
CA VAL A 25 15.98 -20.16 -11.71
C VAL A 25 15.12 -18.92 -11.95
N GLN A 26 14.37 -18.49 -10.95
CA GLN A 26 13.56 -17.27 -10.99
C GLN A 26 14.43 -16.04 -11.18
N TYR A 27 15.49 -15.87 -10.38
CA TYR A 27 16.45 -14.78 -10.54
C TYR A 27 17.06 -14.74 -11.93
N LEU A 28 17.42 -15.90 -12.49
CA LEU A 28 18.02 -16.02 -13.82
C LEU A 28 17.02 -15.71 -14.95
N ASN A 29 15.74 -15.97 -14.74
CA ASN A 29 14.68 -15.63 -15.68
C ASN A 29 14.23 -14.17 -15.55
N ASP A 30 14.14 -13.64 -14.34
CA ASP A 30 13.71 -12.28 -14.04
C ASP A 30 14.73 -11.24 -14.48
N SER A 31 16.01 -11.62 -14.65
CA SER A 31 17.01 -10.76 -15.29
C SER A 31 16.64 -10.35 -16.73
N LYS A 32 15.59 -10.96 -17.30
CA LYS A 32 14.98 -10.58 -18.58
C LYS A 32 13.89 -9.52 -18.45
N ILE A 33 13.42 -9.20 -17.23
CA ILE A 33 12.54 -8.07 -16.99
C ILE A 33 13.40 -6.81 -17.03
N ALA A 34 13.62 -6.30 -18.23
CA ALA A 34 14.44 -5.12 -18.41
C ALA A 34 13.58 -3.87 -18.28
N PHE A 35 13.95 -2.96 -17.39
CA PHE A 35 13.55 -1.57 -17.53
C PHE A 35 13.89 -1.06 -18.94
N ASN A 36 13.08 -0.15 -19.46
CA ASN A 36 13.41 0.50 -20.72
C ASN A 36 14.84 1.07 -20.67
N LYS A 37 15.70 0.61 -21.56
CA LYS A 37 17.10 1.04 -21.61
C LYS A 37 17.30 2.46 -22.15
N ALA A 38 16.25 3.25 -22.29
CA ALA A 38 16.32 4.64 -22.73
C ALA A 38 17.13 5.54 -21.78
N TYR A 39 17.30 5.11 -20.52
CA TYR A 39 18.04 5.83 -19.50
C TYR A 39 19.24 5.03 -18.99
N PRO A 40 20.30 5.71 -18.49
CA PRO A 40 21.43 5.04 -17.86
C PRO A 40 20.96 4.15 -16.71
N MET A 41 21.44 2.92 -16.68
CA MET A 41 21.15 1.97 -15.62
C MET A 41 22.22 2.04 -14.54
N MET A 42 21.82 2.27 -13.29
CA MET A 42 22.74 2.42 -12.16
C MET A 42 22.35 1.43 -11.03
N PRO A 43 23.31 0.71 -10.43
CA PRO A 43 23.07 -0.07 -9.23
C PRO A 43 22.58 0.82 -8.08
N ILE A 44 21.61 0.34 -7.33
CA ILE A 44 21.05 1.08 -6.19
C ILE A 44 22.12 1.42 -5.15
N GLY A 45 23.10 0.56 -4.98
CA GLY A 45 24.22 0.78 -4.05
C GLY A 45 25.12 1.97 -4.37
N GLU A 46 25.02 2.54 -5.58
CA GLU A 46 25.80 3.74 -5.94
C GLU A 46 25.25 5.04 -5.35
N PHE A 47 23.98 5.03 -4.91
CA PHE A 47 23.32 6.19 -4.31
C PHE A 47 22.60 5.89 -2.99
N LEU A 48 22.58 4.64 -2.53
CA LEU A 48 22.09 4.22 -1.21
C LEU A 48 23.23 3.76 -0.32
N LYS A 49 23.46 4.44 0.80
CA LYS A 49 24.43 4.06 1.81
C LYS A 49 23.73 3.56 3.05
N ARG A 50 24.07 2.35 3.48
CA ARG A 50 23.46 1.70 4.66
C ARG A 50 23.69 2.53 5.93
N ASN A 51 22.61 2.96 6.59
CA ASN A 51 22.65 3.50 7.94
C ASN A 51 22.66 2.34 8.95
N LYS A 52 23.67 2.34 9.83
CA LYS A 52 23.87 1.35 10.91
C LYS A 52 23.89 2.01 12.28
N THR A 53 23.33 3.19 12.44
CA THR A 53 23.26 3.89 13.73
C THR A 53 22.44 3.07 14.71
N THR A 54 23.09 2.55 15.75
CA THR A 54 22.47 1.74 16.78
C THR A 54 22.10 2.58 18.00
N VAL A 55 21.00 2.22 18.65
CA VAL A 55 20.56 2.79 19.91
C VAL A 55 20.29 1.67 20.91
N ILE A 56 20.71 1.87 22.14
CA ILE A 56 20.36 0.99 23.26
C ILE A 56 19.12 1.56 23.93
N ILE A 57 18.05 0.80 23.90
CA ILE A 57 16.76 1.20 24.48
C ILE A 57 16.88 1.27 25.99
N GLN A 58 16.55 2.42 26.55
CA GLN A 58 16.52 2.69 27.98
C GLN A 58 15.10 2.63 28.52
N ASP A 59 14.93 2.01 29.68
CA ASP A 59 13.65 1.96 30.37
C ASP A 59 13.23 3.39 30.79
N GLY A 60 11.92 3.67 30.75
CA GLY A 60 11.38 5.00 31.07
C GLY A 60 11.39 6.00 29.90
N VAL A 61 12.23 5.82 28.89
CA VAL A 61 12.26 6.66 27.69
C VAL A 61 11.20 6.18 26.70
N LYS A 62 10.47 7.10 26.07
CA LYS A 62 9.50 6.78 25.01
C LYS A 62 10.19 6.74 23.65
N TYR A 63 9.83 5.73 22.87
CA TYR A 63 10.33 5.51 21.52
C TYR A 63 9.18 5.35 20.54
N LYS A 64 9.26 6.07 19.42
CA LYS A 64 8.39 5.84 18.26
C LYS A 64 8.88 4.62 17.51
N ARG A 65 7.98 3.70 17.17
CA ARG A 65 8.28 2.55 16.33
C ARG A 65 7.66 2.73 14.94
N VAL A 66 8.34 2.19 13.93
CA VAL A 66 7.98 2.33 12.53
C VAL A 66 7.25 1.08 12.04
N THR A 67 6.27 1.26 11.18
CA THR A 67 5.67 0.23 10.34
C THR A 67 5.77 0.67 8.88
N ILE A 68 6.18 -0.26 8.01
CA ILE A 68 6.12 -0.07 6.56
C ILE A 68 4.93 -0.90 6.06
N LYS A 69 3.97 -0.24 5.47
CA LYS A 69 2.79 -0.91 4.90
C LYS A 69 3.16 -1.62 3.61
N ILE A 70 2.67 -2.85 3.45
CA ILE A 70 2.77 -3.61 2.19
C ILE A 70 1.99 -2.89 1.07
N HIS A 71 2.19 -3.36 -0.18
CA HIS A 71 1.56 -2.79 -1.38
C HIS A 71 1.82 -1.28 -1.53
N ASN A 72 3.06 -0.88 -1.25
CA ASN A 72 3.51 0.53 -1.36
C ASN A 72 2.68 1.49 -0.51
N GLY A 73 2.12 1.02 0.60
CA GLY A 73 1.28 1.81 1.50
C GLY A 73 2.03 2.84 2.36
N GLY A 74 3.35 2.99 2.14
CA GLY A 74 4.19 3.99 2.78
C GLY A 74 4.68 3.62 4.18
N VAL A 75 5.39 4.56 4.77
CA VAL A 75 6.02 4.44 6.10
C VAL A 75 5.20 5.25 7.11
N VAL A 76 4.76 4.61 8.17
CA VAL A 76 3.88 5.22 9.17
C VAL A 76 4.34 4.88 10.59
N THR A 77 3.91 5.70 11.55
CA THR A 77 4.06 5.38 12.98
C THR A 77 3.27 4.10 13.29
N ARG A 78 3.94 3.13 13.88
CA ARG A 78 3.30 1.94 14.44
C ARG A 78 2.61 2.28 15.75
N ASP A 79 3.40 2.78 16.69
CA ASP A 79 3.01 3.17 18.04
C ASP A 79 4.14 3.98 18.70
N GLU A 80 3.87 4.49 19.89
CA GLU A 80 4.85 5.09 20.79
C GLU A 80 4.80 4.34 22.11
N VAL A 81 5.93 3.73 22.51
CA VAL A 81 6.00 2.87 23.70
C VAL A 81 7.20 3.22 24.53
N LYS A 82 7.10 2.97 25.85
CA LYS A 82 8.24 3.08 26.76
C LYS A 82 9.24 1.94 26.51
N GLY A 83 10.51 2.21 26.74
CA GLY A 83 11.58 1.27 26.49
C GLY A 83 11.46 -0.05 27.27
N GLU A 84 10.86 -0.06 28.44
CA GLU A 84 10.52 -1.26 29.23
C GLU A 84 9.65 -2.25 28.43
N ASN A 85 8.78 -1.75 27.55
CA ASN A 85 7.89 -2.55 26.71
C ASN A 85 8.53 -2.99 25.37
N ILE A 86 9.81 -2.68 25.15
CA ILE A 86 10.56 -3.09 23.97
C ILE A 86 11.47 -4.25 24.35
N GLY A 87 11.14 -5.47 23.86
CA GLY A 87 11.88 -6.69 24.22
C GLY A 87 13.32 -6.69 23.74
N THR A 88 13.57 -6.27 22.48
CA THR A 88 14.93 -6.21 21.94
C THR A 88 15.55 -4.85 22.23
N LYS A 89 16.51 -4.81 23.18
CA LYS A 89 17.11 -3.55 23.64
C LYS A 89 18.06 -2.90 22.64
N LYS A 90 18.70 -3.66 21.75
CA LYS A 90 19.53 -3.11 20.66
C LYS A 90 18.67 -2.89 19.41
N GLN A 91 18.42 -1.65 19.06
CA GLN A 91 17.65 -1.23 17.90
C GLN A 91 18.51 -0.37 16.96
N PHE A 92 17.97 -0.07 15.78
CA PHE A 92 18.55 0.92 14.87
C PHE A 92 17.72 2.20 14.91
N ARG A 93 18.41 3.34 14.88
CA ARG A 93 17.79 4.66 14.76
C ARG A 93 17.66 5.01 13.29
N VAL A 94 16.51 5.54 12.92
CA VAL A 94 16.25 6.06 11.57
C VAL A 94 16.06 7.56 11.61
N GLU A 95 16.35 8.21 10.49
CA GLU A 95 16.26 9.66 10.33
C GLU A 95 15.32 10.01 9.17
N SER A 96 14.72 11.17 9.26
CA SER A 96 13.87 11.70 8.19
C SER A 96 14.62 11.76 6.85
N GLY A 97 13.92 11.44 5.76
CA GLY A 97 14.50 11.44 4.41
C GLY A 97 15.26 10.17 4.03
N GLN A 98 15.57 9.29 4.98
CA GLN A 98 16.18 7.99 4.66
C GLN A 98 15.21 7.08 3.91
N PHE A 99 15.74 6.28 2.99
CA PHE A 99 15.01 5.16 2.40
C PHE A 99 15.01 3.97 3.36
N ILE A 100 13.85 3.35 3.55
CA ILE A 100 13.71 2.18 4.43
C ILE A 100 12.97 1.05 3.71
N ILE A 101 13.40 -0.19 3.97
CA ILE A 101 12.81 -1.40 3.43
C ILE A 101 12.70 -2.50 4.51
N SER A 102 11.59 -3.22 4.53
CA SER A 102 11.43 -4.43 5.35
C SER A 102 12.15 -5.61 4.70
N LYS A 103 13.05 -6.28 5.42
CA LYS A 103 13.70 -7.49 4.91
C LYS A 103 12.71 -8.60 4.55
N ILE A 104 11.62 -8.70 5.32
CA ILE A 104 10.65 -9.80 5.19
C ILE A 104 9.63 -9.47 4.09
N ASP A 105 9.14 -8.21 4.08
CA ASP A 105 8.01 -7.81 3.24
C ASP A 105 8.41 -6.96 2.03
N ALA A 106 9.71 -6.83 1.73
CA ALA A 106 10.18 -6.14 0.53
C ALA A 106 9.52 -6.65 -0.76
N ARG A 107 9.36 -7.97 -0.87
CA ARG A 107 8.64 -8.66 -1.96
C ARG A 107 7.16 -8.32 -2.06
N ASN A 108 6.60 -7.74 -1.01
CA ASN A 108 5.22 -7.25 -0.95
C ASN A 108 5.16 -5.72 -1.07
N GLY A 109 6.26 -5.06 -1.48
CA GLY A 109 6.33 -3.61 -1.63
C GLY A 109 6.41 -2.84 -0.31
N ALA A 110 6.92 -3.45 0.77
CA ALA A 110 7.10 -2.77 2.05
C ALA A 110 8.41 -1.95 2.06
N MET A 111 8.38 -0.78 1.43
CA MET A 111 9.49 0.15 1.35
C MET A 111 9.00 1.60 1.19
N GLY A 112 9.85 2.58 1.48
CA GLY A 112 9.50 3.99 1.34
C GLY A 112 10.53 4.93 1.95
N ILE A 113 10.16 6.21 2.09
CA ILE A 113 10.98 7.24 2.73
C ILE A 113 10.44 7.48 4.14
N ILE A 114 11.36 7.65 5.10
CA ILE A 114 11.03 8.03 6.48
C ILE A 114 10.49 9.47 6.47
N PRO A 115 9.25 9.69 6.91
CA PRO A 115 8.69 11.03 6.97
C PRO A 115 9.20 11.79 8.22
N ASN A 116 9.05 13.11 8.21
CA ASN A 116 9.58 13.99 9.26
C ASN A 116 9.07 13.66 10.67
N GLU A 117 7.82 13.21 10.80
CA GLU A 117 7.23 12.82 12.09
C GLU A 117 7.86 11.56 12.71
N LEU A 118 8.65 10.82 11.94
CA LEU A 118 9.36 9.62 12.36
C LEU A 118 10.88 9.84 12.49
N ASP A 119 11.32 11.09 12.48
CA ASP A 119 12.72 11.39 12.74
C ASP A 119 13.13 10.88 14.12
N GLY A 120 14.26 10.19 14.22
CA GLY A 120 14.75 9.57 15.44
C GLY A 120 13.99 8.33 15.92
N ALA A 121 13.03 7.82 15.15
CA ALA A 121 12.31 6.58 15.47
C ALA A 121 13.24 5.36 15.47
N VAL A 122 12.78 4.27 16.10
CA VAL A 122 13.56 3.04 16.22
C VAL A 122 12.95 1.89 15.42
N VAL A 123 13.83 1.07 14.86
CA VAL A 123 13.48 -0.10 14.07
C VAL A 123 14.30 -1.32 14.45
N THR A 124 13.71 -2.50 14.26
CA THR A 124 14.41 -3.78 14.48
C THR A 124 15.42 -4.07 13.35
N PRO A 125 16.33 -5.03 13.54
CA PRO A 125 17.27 -5.48 12.49
C PRO A 125 16.61 -6.03 11.22
N ASP A 126 15.30 -6.29 11.24
CA ASP A 126 14.54 -6.72 10.05
C ASP A 126 14.19 -5.55 9.11
N PHE A 127 14.54 -4.32 9.48
CA PHE A 127 14.47 -3.16 8.62
C PHE A 127 15.86 -2.69 8.20
N LEU A 128 16.00 -2.33 6.94
CA LEU A 128 17.20 -1.73 6.38
C LEU A 128 16.91 -0.27 6.06
N SER A 129 17.62 0.67 6.67
CA SER A 129 17.56 2.10 6.34
C SER A 129 18.83 2.53 5.63
N PHE A 130 18.67 3.46 4.68
CA PHE A 130 19.75 3.95 3.82
C PHE A 130 19.69 5.46 3.69
N ASP A 131 20.83 6.11 3.76
CA ASP A 131 21.01 7.49 3.34
C ASP A 131 20.98 7.55 1.82
N ILE A 132 20.34 8.57 1.27
CA ILE A 132 20.19 8.74 -0.18
C ILE A 132 21.15 9.84 -0.66
N ASP A 133 21.94 9.55 -1.67
CA ASP A 133 22.69 10.57 -2.39
C ASP A 133 21.74 11.36 -3.30
N THR A 134 21.23 12.47 -2.77
CA THR A 134 20.27 13.34 -3.47
C THR A 134 20.88 14.10 -4.66
N THR A 135 22.20 14.07 -4.82
CA THR A 135 22.86 14.64 -6.01
C THR A 135 22.66 13.75 -7.24
N LYS A 136 22.36 12.47 -7.06
CA LYS A 136 22.13 11.50 -8.13
C LYS A 136 20.67 11.16 -8.30
N VAL A 137 19.93 10.98 -7.19
CA VAL A 137 18.56 10.47 -7.20
C VAL A 137 17.65 11.30 -6.31
N ASN A 138 16.53 11.76 -6.87
CA ASN A 138 15.46 12.36 -6.08
C ASN A 138 14.74 11.26 -5.26
N PRO A 139 14.57 11.41 -3.94
CA PRO A 139 13.90 10.43 -3.09
C PRO A 139 12.49 10.04 -3.56
N LYS A 140 11.70 10.98 -4.09
CA LYS A 140 10.36 10.72 -4.64
C LYS A 140 10.44 9.86 -5.91
N TYR A 141 11.43 10.11 -6.78
CA TYR A 141 11.68 9.30 -7.96
C TYR A 141 12.05 7.87 -7.57
N LEU A 142 12.95 7.71 -6.59
CA LEU A 142 13.31 6.39 -6.08
C LEU A 142 12.07 5.61 -5.61
N VAL A 143 11.21 6.23 -4.80
CA VAL A 143 9.95 5.58 -4.38
C VAL A 143 9.09 5.23 -5.58
N LEU A 144 8.94 6.12 -6.56
CA LEU A 144 8.16 5.86 -7.76
C LEU A 144 8.66 4.61 -8.52
N VAL A 145 9.97 4.47 -8.70
CA VAL A 145 10.58 3.27 -9.31
C VAL A 145 10.34 2.04 -8.44
N CYS A 146 10.50 2.15 -7.12
CA CYS A 146 10.31 1.06 -6.17
C CYS A 146 8.86 0.57 -6.09
N THR A 147 7.87 1.38 -6.50
CA THR A 147 6.46 0.99 -6.54
C THR A 147 6.09 0.19 -7.80
N THR A 148 6.99 0.10 -8.78
CA THR A 148 6.73 -0.67 -10.01
C THR A 148 6.72 -2.17 -9.73
N GLY A 149 5.85 -2.90 -10.44
CA GLY A 149 5.79 -4.37 -10.34
C GLY A 149 7.13 -5.03 -10.65
N GLN A 150 7.89 -4.49 -11.63
CA GLN A 150 9.23 -4.98 -11.98
C GLN A 150 10.21 -4.89 -10.81
N PHE A 151 10.18 -3.78 -10.05
CA PHE A 151 11.05 -3.62 -8.89
C PHE A 151 10.69 -4.59 -7.76
N VAL A 152 9.41 -4.77 -7.51
CA VAL A 152 8.90 -5.74 -6.51
C VAL A 152 9.34 -7.16 -6.88
N GLU A 153 9.26 -7.55 -8.15
CA GLU A 153 9.78 -8.84 -8.64
C GLU A 153 11.29 -8.98 -8.44
N PHE A 154 12.08 -7.93 -8.67
CA PHE A 154 13.51 -7.95 -8.33
C PHE A 154 13.74 -8.16 -6.82
N CYS A 155 12.97 -7.52 -5.96
CA CYS A 155 13.03 -7.76 -4.52
C CYS A 155 12.67 -9.21 -4.17
N HIS A 156 11.71 -9.80 -4.87
CA HIS A 156 11.33 -11.20 -4.71
C HIS A 156 12.50 -12.13 -5.09
N SER A 157 13.14 -11.90 -6.22
CA SER A 157 14.28 -12.68 -6.68
C SER A 157 15.52 -12.56 -5.79
N CYS A 158 15.69 -11.42 -5.11
CA CYS A 158 16.76 -11.18 -4.12
C CYS A 158 16.45 -11.74 -2.72
N SER A 159 15.29 -12.38 -2.54
CA SER A 159 14.88 -12.92 -1.25
C SER A 159 15.20 -14.41 -1.15
N SER A 160 15.75 -14.85 -0.03
CA SER A 160 16.10 -16.25 0.23
C SER A 160 15.52 -16.71 1.57
N GLY A 161 15.24 -18.00 1.68
CA GLY A 161 14.71 -18.66 2.87
C GLY A 161 13.61 -19.65 2.54
N THR A 162 13.23 -20.47 3.53
CA THR A 162 12.16 -21.45 3.40
C THR A 162 10.81 -20.83 3.77
N THR A 163 9.78 -21.11 2.95
CA THR A 163 8.40 -20.72 3.20
C THR A 163 8.16 -19.20 3.38
N ASN A 164 7.24 -18.77 4.23
CA ASN A 164 6.75 -17.38 4.35
C ASN A 164 7.75 -16.39 5.00
N ARG A 165 8.95 -16.82 5.39
CA ARG A 165 9.97 -15.97 6.06
C ARG A 165 11.21 -15.72 5.21
N GLN A 166 11.04 -15.62 3.89
CA GLN A 166 12.13 -15.21 3.02
C GLN A 166 12.57 -13.78 3.38
N ARG A 167 13.88 -13.57 3.43
CA ARG A 167 14.47 -12.25 3.71
C ARG A 167 15.28 -11.79 2.52
N ILE A 168 15.13 -10.51 2.19
CA ILE A 168 15.93 -9.91 1.13
C ILE A 168 17.42 -9.89 1.54
N ASN A 169 18.27 -10.26 0.61
CA ASN A 169 19.72 -10.16 0.78
C ASN A 169 20.15 -8.73 0.45
N GLU A 170 20.78 -8.05 1.42
CA GLU A 170 21.18 -6.64 1.31
C GLU A 170 22.13 -6.40 0.11
N SER A 171 23.12 -7.27 -0.09
CA SER A 171 24.08 -7.10 -1.18
C SER A 171 23.42 -7.31 -2.56
N GLN A 172 22.52 -8.28 -2.69
CA GLN A 172 21.78 -8.51 -3.93
C GLN A 172 20.82 -7.34 -4.21
N PHE A 173 20.16 -6.81 -3.17
CA PHE A 173 19.32 -5.63 -3.29
C PHE A 173 20.10 -4.42 -3.78
N LEU A 174 21.27 -4.13 -3.23
CA LEU A 174 22.11 -3.02 -3.64
C LEU A 174 22.67 -3.16 -5.07
N ASN A 175 22.73 -4.37 -5.60
CA ASN A 175 23.15 -4.64 -6.98
C ASN A 175 22.00 -4.55 -8.00
N ILE A 176 20.75 -4.36 -7.57
CA ILE A 176 19.62 -4.12 -8.48
C ILE A 176 19.91 -2.85 -9.27
N LYS A 177 19.86 -2.95 -10.60
CA LYS A 177 20.03 -1.80 -11.49
C LYS A 177 18.68 -1.19 -11.82
N ILE A 178 18.57 0.12 -11.64
CA ILE A 178 17.40 0.90 -12.01
C ILE A 178 17.77 2.01 -13.00
N PRO A 179 16.82 2.49 -13.82
CA PRO A 179 17.06 3.64 -14.67
C PRO A 179 17.24 4.91 -13.81
N VAL A 180 18.31 5.66 -14.05
CA VAL A 180 18.60 6.92 -13.34
C VAL A 180 18.85 8.02 -14.37
N PRO A 181 17.79 8.70 -14.86
CA PRO A 181 17.93 9.85 -15.73
C PRO A 181 18.50 11.06 -14.96
N SER A 182 18.74 12.19 -15.66
CA SER A 182 19.12 13.44 -15.01
C SER A 182 18.08 13.87 -13.95
N LEU A 183 18.49 14.61 -12.94
CA LEU A 183 17.59 15.10 -11.88
C LEU A 183 16.43 15.94 -12.44
N GLU A 184 16.65 16.71 -13.48
CA GLU A 184 15.60 17.44 -14.18
C GLU A 184 14.53 16.49 -14.73
N LYS A 185 14.96 15.42 -15.42
CA LYS A 185 14.03 14.43 -15.97
C LYS A 185 13.32 13.62 -14.88
N GLN A 186 14.01 13.33 -13.77
CA GLN A 186 13.36 12.69 -12.60
C GLN A 186 12.24 13.58 -12.05
N ASN A 187 12.48 14.88 -11.89
CA ASN A 187 11.47 15.85 -11.43
C ASN A 187 10.28 15.94 -12.39
N GLU A 188 10.54 16.00 -13.69
CA GLU A 188 9.51 16.01 -14.72
C GLU A 188 8.60 14.77 -14.64
N LEU A 189 9.19 13.58 -14.50
CA LEU A 189 8.45 12.32 -14.34
C LEU A 189 7.60 12.30 -13.06
N ILE A 190 8.14 12.83 -11.95
CA ILE A 190 7.40 12.95 -10.69
C ILE A 190 6.18 13.88 -10.85
N GLU A 191 6.38 15.04 -11.49
CA GLU A 191 5.31 16.00 -11.71
C GLU A 191 4.21 15.43 -12.59
N GLU A 192 4.58 14.75 -13.68
CA GLU A 192 3.62 14.07 -14.56
C GLU A 192 2.83 13.01 -13.80
N TYR A 193 3.49 12.16 -13.04
CA TYR A 193 2.84 11.17 -12.19
C TYR A 193 1.88 11.81 -11.20
N CYS A 194 2.29 12.86 -10.50
CA CYS A 194 1.44 13.58 -9.55
C CYS A 194 0.19 14.18 -10.23
N LYS A 195 0.35 14.75 -11.42
CA LYS A 195 -0.79 15.28 -12.21
C LYS A 195 -1.79 14.17 -12.57
N GLN A 196 -1.30 13.00 -12.98
CA GLN A 196 -2.15 11.86 -13.31
C GLN A 196 -2.90 11.33 -12.09
N ILE A 197 -2.24 11.19 -10.93
CA ILE A 197 -2.89 10.78 -9.68
C ILE A 197 -3.96 11.78 -9.25
N LEU A 198 -3.67 13.08 -9.30
CA LEU A 198 -4.66 14.11 -8.97
C LEU A 198 -5.88 14.06 -9.91
N SER A 199 -5.66 13.85 -11.20
CA SER A 199 -6.74 13.69 -12.18
C SER A 199 -7.59 12.45 -11.88
N SER A 200 -6.95 11.31 -11.61
CA SER A 200 -7.63 10.06 -11.24
C SER A 200 -8.49 10.23 -9.99
N ASN A 201 -7.94 10.85 -8.94
CA ASN A 201 -8.69 11.11 -7.71
C ASN A 201 -9.90 12.02 -7.93
N LYS A 202 -9.78 13.08 -8.75
CA LYS A 202 -10.92 13.93 -9.12
C LYS A 202 -12.02 13.15 -9.86
N LEU A 203 -11.64 12.25 -10.76
CA LEU A 203 -12.59 11.40 -11.46
C LEU A 203 -13.32 10.43 -10.53
N LEU A 204 -12.60 9.83 -9.57
CA LEU A 204 -13.18 8.96 -8.55
C LEU A 204 -14.18 9.71 -7.66
N GLU A 205 -13.83 10.92 -7.21
CA GLU A 205 -14.75 11.74 -6.43
C GLU A 205 -16.01 12.13 -7.23
N LYS A 206 -15.83 12.49 -8.51
CA LYS A 206 -16.97 12.78 -9.40
C LYS A 206 -17.86 11.55 -9.57
N ALA A 207 -17.27 10.37 -9.82
CA ALA A 207 -18.03 9.12 -9.95
C ALA A 207 -18.86 8.80 -8.68
N LYS A 208 -18.28 8.97 -7.48
CA LYS A 208 -19.00 8.80 -6.21
C LYS A 208 -20.17 9.78 -6.05
N LEU A 209 -19.98 11.03 -6.48
CA LEU A 209 -21.05 12.04 -6.43
C LEU A 209 -22.19 11.69 -7.40
N GLU A 210 -21.87 11.25 -8.60
CA GLU A 210 -22.86 10.83 -9.59
C GLU A 210 -23.62 9.58 -9.12
N GLU A 211 -22.94 8.59 -8.53
CA GLU A 211 -23.58 7.42 -7.95
C GLU A 211 -24.61 7.81 -6.87
N LYS A 212 -24.26 8.73 -5.98
CA LYS A 212 -25.21 9.28 -5.01
C LYS A 212 -26.39 9.99 -5.68
N SER A 213 -26.15 10.74 -6.75
CA SER A 213 -27.20 11.44 -7.48
C SER A 213 -28.19 10.49 -8.13
N ILE A 214 -27.73 9.35 -8.66
CA ILE A 214 -28.59 8.29 -9.23
C ILE A 214 -29.51 7.73 -8.14
N GLN A 215 -28.95 7.38 -6.97
CA GLN A 215 -29.77 6.88 -5.87
C GLN A 215 -30.83 7.89 -5.44
N GLN A 216 -30.46 9.17 -5.30
CA GLN A 216 -31.39 10.23 -4.96
C GLN A 216 -32.49 10.43 -6.03
N TYR A 217 -32.11 10.36 -7.29
CA TYR A 217 -33.04 10.45 -8.41
C TYR A 217 -34.09 9.33 -8.37
N ILE A 218 -33.62 8.07 -8.19
CA ILE A 218 -34.52 6.91 -8.11
C ILE A 218 -35.50 7.07 -6.91
N LEU A 219 -34.97 7.41 -5.74
CA LEU A 219 -35.81 7.60 -4.55
C LEU A 219 -36.81 8.73 -4.73
N ALA A 220 -36.42 9.87 -5.35
CA ALA A 220 -37.29 10.96 -5.64
C ALA A 220 -38.39 10.56 -6.65
N LYS A 221 -38.06 9.77 -7.67
CA LYS A 221 -39.04 9.24 -8.64
C LYS A 221 -40.02 8.27 -8.00
N LEU A 222 -39.59 7.49 -7.03
CA LEU A 222 -40.45 6.59 -6.26
C LEU A 222 -41.27 7.35 -5.17
N GLY A 223 -41.06 8.66 -5.04
CA GLY A 223 -41.75 9.48 -4.01
C GLY A 223 -41.25 9.21 -2.58
N VAL A 224 -40.10 8.53 -2.44
CA VAL A 224 -39.48 8.27 -1.15
C VAL A 224 -38.55 9.42 -0.77
N LYS A 225 -38.96 10.19 0.25
CA LYS A 225 -38.14 11.29 0.81
C LYS A 225 -37.28 10.74 1.95
N LEU A 226 -36.01 10.50 1.69
CA LEU A 226 -35.08 10.20 2.78
C LEU A 226 -34.86 11.47 3.61
N PRO A 227 -34.92 11.40 4.95
CA PRO A 227 -34.52 12.51 5.79
C PRO A 227 -33.05 12.86 5.53
N VAL A 228 -32.78 14.15 5.40
CA VAL A 228 -31.44 14.68 5.10
C VAL A 228 -30.39 14.21 6.11
N ASP A 229 -30.80 13.89 7.34
CA ASP A 229 -29.96 13.43 8.43
C ASP A 229 -29.41 12.02 8.30
N ILE A 230 -29.98 11.14 7.45
CA ILE A 230 -29.48 9.77 7.27
C ILE A 230 -28.26 9.74 6.35
N ILE A 231 -28.18 10.65 5.39
CA ILE A 231 -27.07 10.72 4.42
C ILE A 231 -25.85 11.39 5.04
N SER A 232 -26.04 12.26 6.04
CA SER A 232 -24.98 13.06 6.68
C SER A 232 -24.56 12.60 8.07
N GLN A 233 -25.16 11.58 8.65
CA GLN A 233 -24.72 11.07 9.95
C GLN A 233 -23.36 10.37 9.88
N LYS A 234 -22.29 11.18 9.86
CA LYS A 234 -21.13 10.87 10.69
C LYS A 234 -21.66 10.49 12.06
N LYS A 235 -21.39 9.25 12.50
CA LYS A 235 -21.68 8.67 13.81
C LYS A 235 -21.90 9.73 14.91
N LYS A 236 -23.08 10.31 15.00
CA LYS A 236 -23.58 10.81 16.27
C LYS A 236 -23.72 9.57 17.12
N LYS A 237 -23.12 9.58 18.31
CA LYS A 237 -23.33 8.55 19.33
C LYS A 237 -24.83 8.28 19.36
N SER A 238 -25.24 7.11 18.86
CA SER A 238 -26.61 6.67 18.97
C SER A 238 -26.94 6.67 20.44
N ASN A 239 -28.02 7.34 20.83
CA ASN A 239 -28.56 7.12 22.16
C ASN A 239 -28.78 5.63 22.27
N LEU A 240 -28.06 4.99 23.19
CA LEU A 240 -28.11 3.54 23.45
C LEU A 240 -29.51 3.09 23.94
N ILE A 241 -30.38 4.07 24.25
CA ILE A 241 -31.72 3.84 24.79
C ILE A 241 -32.71 4.55 23.88
N SER A 242 -33.64 3.82 23.32
CA SER A 242 -34.81 4.35 22.61
C SER A 242 -36.08 3.71 23.18
N CYS A 243 -37.12 4.54 23.36
CA CYS A 243 -38.42 4.07 23.85
C CYS A 243 -39.38 3.93 22.68
N VAL A 244 -39.98 2.75 22.54
CA VAL A 244 -40.95 2.42 21.51
C VAL A 244 -42.22 1.87 22.19
N SER A 245 -43.37 2.16 21.62
CA SER A 245 -44.62 1.57 22.08
C SER A 245 -44.62 0.05 21.78
N TYR A 246 -44.99 -0.75 22.73
CA TYR A 246 -45.08 -2.20 22.57
C TYR A 246 -45.92 -2.63 21.33
N LYS A 247 -46.92 -1.84 21.01
CA LYS A 247 -47.80 -2.09 19.84
C LYS A 247 -47.13 -1.94 18.50
N ASP A 248 -45.99 -1.24 18.46
CA ASP A 248 -45.24 -0.91 17.23
C ASP A 248 -44.05 -1.85 17.02
N VAL A 249 -43.83 -2.81 17.92
CA VAL A 249 -42.70 -3.75 17.88
C VAL A 249 -43.14 -5.08 17.28
N GLU A 250 -42.94 -5.29 15.98
CA GLU A 250 -43.15 -6.56 15.32
C GLU A 250 -42.01 -7.56 15.61
N ARG A 251 -40.78 -7.06 15.75
CA ARG A 251 -39.59 -7.87 16.04
C ARG A 251 -38.64 -7.14 17.01
N TRP A 252 -38.23 -7.84 18.07
CA TRP A 252 -37.38 -7.28 19.13
C TRP A 252 -35.91 -7.12 18.75
N ASP A 253 -35.45 -7.85 17.75
CA ASP A 253 -34.04 -7.90 17.33
C ASP A 253 -33.65 -6.82 16.31
N MET A 254 -34.60 -6.31 15.49
CA MET A 254 -34.28 -5.40 14.39
C MET A 254 -35.24 -4.21 14.24
N TRP A 255 -36.14 -3.98 15.21
CA TRP A 255 -37.25 -3.02 15.09
C TRP A 255 -36.83 -1.60 14.63
N SER A 256 -35.68 -1.11 15.06
CA SER A 256 -35.26 0.27 14.77
C SER A 256 -35.00 0.58 13.30
N LYS A 257 -34.57 -0.42 12.52
CA LYS A 257 -34.29 -0.27 11.09
C LYS A 257 -35.54 -0.52 10.25
N GLU A 258 -36.31 -1.54 10.58
CA GLU A 258 -37.53 -1.92 9.83
C GLU A 258 -38.63 -0.87 10.02
N TYR A 259 -38.89 -0.43 11.24
CA TYR A 259 -39.86 0.64 11.52
C TYR A 259 -39.58 1.90 10.75
N TYR A 260 -38.29 2.27 10.61
CA TYR A 260 -37.90 3.46 9.90
C TYR A 260 -38.10 3.34 8.38
N ILE A 261 -37.79 2.19 7.83
CA ILE A 261 -38.00 1.88 6.40
C ILE A 261 -39.49 1.85 6.05
N ASP A 262 -40.31 1.18 6.85
CA ASP A 262 -41.75 1.09 6.64
C ASP A 262 -42.43 2.46 6.75
N THR A 263 -41.99 3.29 7.68
CA THR A 263 -42.49 4.67 7.79
C THR A 263 -42.16 5.52 6.56
N LEU A 264 -41.00 5.29 5.95
CA LEU A 264 -40.59 5.98 4.73
C LEU A 264 -41.31 5.45 3.50
N LEU A 265 -41.51 4.14 3.40
CA LEU A 265 -42.21 3.50 2.29
C LEU A 265 -43.69 3.81 2.30
N ASN A 266 -44.33 3.89 3.45
CA ASN A 266 -45.74 4.29 3.59
C ASN A 266 -46.03 5.74 3.13
N LYS A 267 -45.00 6.57 2.95
CA LYS A 267 -45.07 7.92 2.36
C LYS A 267 -44.74 7.95 0.86
N SER A 268 -44.54 6.79 0.25
CA SER A 268 -44.25 6.71 -1.19
C SER A 268 -45.45 7.06 -2.05
N THR A 269 -45.18 7.57 -3.25
CA THR A 269 -46.21 7.91 -4.25
C THR A 269 -46.87 6.67 -4.85
N TYR A 270 -46.22 5.52 -4.74
CA TYR A 270 -46.65 4.24 -5.29
C TYR A 270 -47.09 3.29 -4.18
N PRO A 271 -48.04 2.36 -4.48
CA PRO A 271 -48.46 1.37 -3.51
C PRO A 271 -47.32 0.46 -3.12
N VAL A 272 -47.18 0.24 -1.82
CA VAL A 272 -46.16 -0.62 -1.24
C VAL A 272 -46.74 -2.02 -1.03
N SER A 273 -46.07 -3.05 -1.55
CA SER A 273 -46.43 -4.44 -1.36
C SER A 273 -45.25 -5.23 -0.80
N ARG A 274 -45.49 -6.20 0.06
CA ARG A 274 -44.45 -7.12 0.56
C ARG A 274 -43.98 -8.01 -0.60
N LEU A 275 -42.68 -8.22 -0.74
CA LEU A 275 -42.11 -9.10 -1.77
C LEU A 275 -42.74 -10.52 -1.74
N GLY A 276 -43.03 -11.05 -0.57
CA GLY A 276 -43.68 -12.34 -0.42
C GLY A 276 -45.12 -12.42 -0.95
N SER A 277 -45.82 -11.27 -1.11
CA SER A 277 -47.14 -11.22 -1.73
C SER A 277 -47.12 -11.15 -3.25
N LEU A 278 -45.94 -10.97 -3.83
CA LEU A 278 -45.69 -10.87 -5.30
C LEU A 278 -45.06 -12.17 -5.85
N ALA A 279 -44.61 -13.07 -5.00
CA ALA A 279 -44.07 -14.37 -5.40
C ALA A 279 -45.22 -15.37 -5.52
N PHE A 280 -45.45 -15.86 -6.73
CA PHE A 280 -46.36 -16.97 -7.05
C PHE A 280 -45.65 -18.31 -6.88
#